data_8f19e71d71fd03c87861bde9d4b86912
#
_entry.id   8f19e71d71fd03c87861bde9d4b86912
#
_cell.length_a   1.000
_cell.length_b   1.000
_cell.length_c   1.000
_cell.angle_alpha   90.00
_cell.angle_beta   90.00
_cell.angle_gamma   90.00
#
_symmetry.space_group_name_H-M   'P 1'
#
loop_
_entity.id
_entity.type
_entity.pdbx_description
1 polymer ?
#
loop_
_entity_poly.entity_id
_entity_poly.type
_entity_poly.pdbx_seq_one_letter_code
_entity_poly.pdbx_strand_id
1 'polypeptide(L)'
;MSDVEFKKHRVFRETQDVIFYDISVEDSNASDLVVHEGSAVSPPDDSVGAKQFYIHYHQVDHNRVLKGERTFELVNVEWKYPYHIVHLNRSSGALIIPRGTWHRSTSGENGSIVINQAIRDDLFNHCLLYTSDAADE
;
A
#
# COMPACT_ATOMS: atom_id res chain seq x y z
N MET A 1 -11.92 13.25 12.09
CA MET A 1 -11.21 12.80 10.90
C MET A 1 -10.49 11.50 11.19
N SER A 2 -10.56 10.55 10.31
CA SER A 2 -9.89 9.26 10.48
C SER A 2 -8.39 9.39 10.17
N ASP A 3 -7.54 8.71 10.95
CA ASP A 3 -6.11 8.63 10.66
C ASP A 3 -5.89 7.91 9.33
N VAL A 4 -6.60 6.81 9.12
CA VAL A 4 -6.47 6.00 7.92
C VAL A 4 -7.54 6.40 6.92
N GLU A 5 -7.13 6.64 5.68
CA GLU A 5 -8.02 7.08 4.62
C GLU A 5 -7.97 6.13 3.44
N PHE A 6 -9.09 6.05 2.73
CA PHE A 6 -9.24 5.22 1.54
C PHE A 6 -9.76 6.05 0.39
N LYS A 7 -9.26 5.76 -0.82
CA LYS A 7 -9.86 6.25 -2.04
C LYS A 7 -10.80 5.17 -2.57
N LYS A 8 -12.08 5.50 -2.64
CA LYS A 8 -13.08 4.53 -3.09
C LYS A 8 -13.01 4.38 -4.61
N HIS A 9 -13.23 3.17 -5.06
CA HIS A 9 -13.43 2.92 -6.47
C HIS A 9 -14.88 3.22 -6.85
N ARG A 10 -15.13 3.34 -8.14
CA ARG A 10 -16.48 3.53 -8.68
C ARG A 10 -16.80 2.38 -9.63
N VAL A 11 -17.92 1.71 -9.39
CA VAL A 11 -18.44 0.76 -10.35
C VAL A 11 -19.21 1.55 -11.40
N PHE A 12 -18.69 1.59 -12.63
CA PHE A 12 -19.34 2.37 -13.66
C PHE A 12 -20.16 1.52 -14.63
N ARG A 13 -19.98 0.22 -14.59
CA ARG A 13 -20.76 -0.68 -15.42
C ARG A 13 -20.79 -2.05 -14.75
N GLU A 14 -21.96 -2.65 -14.78
CA GLU A 14 -22.13 -4.01 -14.24
C GLU A 14 -23.09 -4.77 -15.16
N THR A 15 -22.66 -5.96 -15.56
CA THR A 15 -23.50 -6.90 -16.31
C THR A 15 -23.48 -8.21 -15.56
N GLN A 16 -24.20 -9.21 -16.02
CA GLN A 16 -24.15 -10.53 -15.40
C GLN A 16 -22.71 -11.05 -15.46
N ASP A 17 -22.16 -11.37 -14.31
CA ASP A 17 -20.83 -11.96 -14.14
C ASP A 17 -19.65 -11.01 -14.48
N VAL A 18 -19.90 -9.71 -14.80
CA VAL A 18 -18.84 -8.76 -15.10
C VAL A 18 -19.09 -7.44 -14.40
N ILE A 19 -18.06 -6.95 -13.72
CA ILE A 19 -18.10 -5.63 -13.06
C ILE A 19 -16.94 -4.81 -13.57
N PHE A 20 -17.23 -3.55 -13.94
CA PHE A 20 -16.22 -2.61 -14.41
C PHE A 20 -15.97 -1.56 -13.34
N TYR A 21 -14.74 -1.53 -12.83
CA TYR A 21 -14.34 -0.58 -11.81
C TYR A 21 -13.55 0.56 -12.45
N ASP A 22 -13.86 1.78 -12.01
CA ASP A 22 -13.01 2.93 -12.26
C ASP A 22 -12.12 3.08 -11.03
N ILE A 23 -10.83 2.85 -11.20
CA ILE A 23 -9.85 2.90 -10.12
C ILE A 23 -8.84 4.02 -10.31
N SER A 24 -9.21 5.03 -11.10
CA SER A 24 -8.32 6.15 -11.38
C SER A 24 -7.92 6.89 -10.11
N VAL A 25 -6.65 7.23 -10.03
CA VAL A 25 -6.11 8.12 -9.00
C VAL A 25 -5.59 9.35 -9.72
N GLU A 26 -6.22 10.49 -9.47
CA GLU A 26 -5.82 11.75 -10.08
C GLU A 26 -4.38 12.08 -9.68
N ASP A 27 -3.61 12.54 -10.64
CA ASP A 27 -2.20 12.92 -10.47
C ASP A 27 -1.25 11.75 -10.19
N SER A 28 -1.71 10.51 -10.26
CA SER A 28 -0.77 9.39 -10.17
C SER A 28 0.22 9.44 -11.34
N ASN A 29 1.50 9.37 -11.01
CA ASN A 29 2.57 9.41 -11.99
C ASN A 29 3.51 8.22 -11.91
N ALA A 30 3.15 7.21 -11.13
CA ALA A 30 3.91 5.96 -11.01
C ALA A 30 2.95 4.85 -10.60
N SER A 31 3.12 3.68 -11.19
CA SER A 31 2.26 2.53 -10.87
C SER A 31 3.11 1.28 -10.75
N ASP A 32 2.86 0.54 -9.68
CA ASP A 32 3.52 -0.74 -9.42
C ASP A 32 2.50 -1.84 -9.25
N LEU A 33 2.79 -3.00 -9.79
CA LEU A 33 2.03 -4.20 -9.52
C LEU A 33 2.87 -5.08 -8.59
N VAL A 34 2.33 -5.39 -7.41
CA VAL A 34 3.05 -6.15 -6.39
C VAL A 34 2.35 -7.48 -6.18
N VAL A 35 3.03 -8.56 -6.49
CA VAL A 35 2.49 -9.91 -6.41
C VAL A 35 3.15 -10.64 -5.25
N HIS A 36 2.34 -11.06 -4.28
CA HIS A 36 2.81 -11.93 -3.20
C HIS A 36 2.40 -13.36 -3.50
N GLU A 37 3.38 -14.25 -3.49
CA GLU A 37 3.14 -15.68 -3.59
C GLU A 37 2.96 -16.24 -2.17
N GLY A 38 1.80 -16.86 -1.92
CA GLY A 38 1.52 -17.39 -0.59
C GLY A 38 1.51 -16.30 0.47
N SER A 39 1.88 -16.66 1.69
CA SER A 39 1.86 -15.76 2.85
C SER A 39 3.10 -14.85 2.94
N ALA A 40 3.54 -14.33 1.82
CA ALA A 40 4.70 -13.46 1.73
C ALA A 40 4.54 -12.18 2.56
N VAL A 41 5.67 -11.62 2.96
CA VAL A 41 5.75 -10.40 3.77
C VAL A 41 6.64 -9.41 3.02
N SER A 42 6.23 -8.15 2.96
CA SER A 42 6.98 -7.10 2.27
C SER A 42 7.06 -5.84 3.15
N PRO A 43 8.24 -5.38 3.56
CA PRO A 43 9.53 -6.04 3.37
C PRO A 43 9.68 -7.25 4.30
N PRO A 44 10.60 -8.15 4.01
CA PRO A 44 10.82 -9.30 4.89
C PRO A 44 11.44 -8.86 6.22
N ASP A 45 11.37 -9.74 7.20
CA ASP A 45 12.07 -9.51 8.46
C ASP A 45 13.58 -9.48 8.20
N ASP A 46 14.31 -8.82 9.09
CA ASP A 46 15.75 -8.77 8.97
C ASP A 46 16.41 -10.10 9.40
N SER A 47 17.74 -10.15 9.39
CA SER A 47 18.50 -11.37 9.67
C SER A 47 18.34 -11.88 11.11
N VAL A 48 17.85 -11.04 12.02
CA VAL A 48 17.61 -11.42 13.42
C VAL A 48 16.12 -11.55 13.75
N GLY A 49 15.26 -11.53 12.72
CA GLY A 49 13.82 -11.71 12.89
C GLY A 49 13.07 -10.47 13.27
N ALA A 50 13.66 -9.29 13.20
CA ALA A 50 12.96 -8.05 13.48
C ALA A 50 12.20 -7.57 12.24
N LYS A 51 11.03 -7.00 12.47
CA LYS A 51 10.21 -6.45 11.39
C LYS A 51 10.87 -5.23 10.76
N GLN A 52 10.83 -5.18 9.44
CA GLN A 52 11.29 -4.03 8.69
C GLN A 52 10.10 -3.34 8.04
N PHE A 53 10.22 -2.03 7.80
CA PHE A 53 9.17 -1.20 7.21
C PHE A 53 9.75 -0.35 6.10
N TYR A 54 8.94 -0.10 5.07
CA TYR A 54 9.23 0.94 4.08
C TYR A 54 8.74 2.28 4.61
N ILE A 55 9.39 3.35 4.17
CA ILE A 55 8.90 4.71 4.39
C ILE A 55 9.26 5.56 3.17
N HIS A 56 8.32 6.39 2.74
CA HIS A 56 8.52 7.31 1.62
C HIS A 56 8.28 8.74 2.08
N TYR A 57 9.24 9.60 1.84
CA TYR A 57 9.10 11.03 2.15
C TYR A 57 8.69 11.86 0.94
N HIS A 58 8.73 11.27 -0.27
CA HIS A 58 8.43 11.98 -1.51
C HIS A 58 7.46 11.19 -2.40
N GLN A 59 6.68 10.34 -1.78
CA GLN A 59 5.70 9.52 -2.48
C GLN A 59 4.50 9.27 -1.58
N VAL A 60 3.31 9.44 -2.15
CA VAL A 60 2.06 9.01 -1.53
C VAL A 60 1.60 7.77 -2.27
N ASP A 61 1.33 6.71 -1.54
CA ASP A 61 0.88 5.45 -2.11
C ASP A 61 -0.63 5.32 -2.07
N HIS A 62 -1.17 4.65 -3.07
CA HIS A 62 -2.58 4.27 -3.12
C HIS A 62 -2.60 2.77 -3.44
N ASN A 63 -2.72 1.96 -2.41
CA ASN A 63 -2.63 0.50 -2.54
C ASN A 63 -4.00 -0.12 -2.61
N ARG A 64 -4.28 -0.80 -3.71
CA ARG A 64 -5.55 -1.48 -3.95
C ARG A 64 -5.32 -2.95 -4.18
N VAL A 65 -6.04 -3.78 -3.43
CA VAL A 65 -6.00 -5.23 -3.63
C VAL A 65 -6.86 -5.59 -4.84
N LEU A 66 -6.26 -6.27 -5.80
CA LEU A 66 -6.95 -6.78 -6.98
C LEU A 66 -7.42 -8.23 -6.76
N LYS A 67 -6.65 -8.99 -5.99
CA LYS A 67 -6.96 -10.39 -5.71
C LYS A 67 -6.35 -10.78 -4.37
N GLY A 68 -7.06 -11.61 -3.62
CA GLY A 68 -6.60 -12.11 -2.33
C GLY A 68 -6.82 -11.11 -1.21
N GLU A 69 -6.03 -11.22 -0.18
CA GLU A 69 -6.10 -10.38 1.00
C GLU A 69 -4.71 -9.93 1.40
N ARG A 70 -4.60 -8.67 1.78
CA ARG A 70 -3.35 -8.07 2.22
C ARG A 70 -3.59 -7.30 3.50
N THR A 71 -2.77 -7.55 4.51
CA THR A 71 -2.81 -6.82 5.78
C THR A 71 -1.64 -5.87 5.83
N PHE A 72 -1.93 -4.59 6.05
CA PHE A 72 -0.91 -3.55 6.20
C PHE A 72 -0.75 -3.18 7.66
N GLU A 73 0.48 -3.01 8.09
CA GLU A 73 0.82 -2.36 9.35
C GLU A 73 1.34 -0.98 9.01
N LEU A 74 0.77 0.05 9.63
CA LEU A 74 1.09 1.45 9.38
C LEU A 74 1.52 2.12 10.66
N VAL A 75 2.61 2.90 10.60
CA VAL A 75 3.06 3.70 11.74
C VAL A 75 3.30 5.13 11.26
N ASN A 76 2.58 6.07 11.87
CA ASN A 76 2.74 7.50 11.58
C ASN A 76 2.60 8.27 12.87
N VAL A 77 3.69 8.92 13.30
CA VAL A 77 3.75 9.60 14.60
C VAL A 77 2.85 10.83 14.67
N GLU A 78 2.43 11.37 13.53
CA GLU A 78 1.52 12.51 13.47
C GLU A 78 0.07 12.14 13.71
N TRP A 79 -0.24 10.85 13.66
CA TRP A 79 -1.61 10.38 13.83
C TRP A 79 -1.99 10.34 15.31
N LYS A 80 -3.27 10.49 15.59
CA LYS A 80 -3.81 10.35 16.93
C LYS A 80 -3.48 8.99 17.54
N TYR A 81 -3.63 7.94 16.74
CA TYR A 81 -3.22 6.58 17.08
C TYR A 81 -2.13 6.17 16.10
N PRO A 82 -0.86 6.24 16.50
CA PRO A 82 0.24 6.08 15.55
C PRO A 82 0.30 4.75 14.82
N TYR A 83 -0.17 3.67 15.43
CA TYR A 83 -0.09 2.33 14.86
C TYR A 83 -1.46 1.82 14.45
N HIS A 84 -1.58 1.41 13.18
CA HIS A 84 -2.80 0.82 12.66
C HIS A 84 -2.51 -0.47 11.93
N ILE A 85 -3.41 -1.44 12.06
CA ILE A 85 -3.43 -2.65 11.25
C ILE A 85 -4.65 -2.55 10.36
N VAL A 86 -4.45 -2.66 9.04
CA VAL A 86 -5.53 -2.49 8.06
C VAL A 86 -5.60 -3.72 7.17
N HIS A 87 -6.76 -4.36 7.17
CA HIS A 87 -6.99 -5.54 6.34
C HIS A 87 -7.68 -5.14 5.04
N LEU A 88 -7.05 -5.46 3.92
CA LEU A 88 -7.57 -5.10 2.60
C LEU A 88 -7.98 -6.33 1.81
N ASN A 89 -9.08 -6.18 1.09
CA ASN A 89 -9.49 -7.08 0.03
C ASN A 89 -9.95 -6.26 -1.17
N ARG A 90 -10.45 -6.92 -2.20
CA ARG A 90 -10.86 -6.25 -3.43
C ARG A 90 -11.93 -5.17 -3.22
N SER A 91 -12.74 -5.30 -2.18
CA SER A 91 -13.83 -4.37 -1.89
C SER A 91 -13.42 -3.16 -1.06
N SER A 92 -12.20 -3.12 -0.57
CA SER A 92 -11.77 -2.10 0.40
C SER A 92 -11.54 -0.71 -0.20
N GLY A 93 -11.32 -0.61 -1.51
CA GLY A 93 -10.83 0.61 -2.11
C GLY A 93 -9.31 0.70 -1.98
N ALA A 94 -8.74 1.83 -2.34
CA ALA A 94 -7.30 2.03 -2.24
C ALA A 94 -6.94 2.64 -0.89
N LEU A 95 -6.05 1.98 -0.17
CA LEU A 95 -5.50 2.50 1.07
C LEU A 95 -4.52 3.62 0.72
N ILE A 96 -4.74 4.80 1.28
CA ILE A 96 -3.85 5.94 1.08
C ILE A 96 -2.77 5.89 2.15
N ILE A 97 -1.51 5.78 1.72
CA ILE A 97 -0.36 5.81 2.63
C ILE A 97 0.35 7.14 2.42
N PRO A 98 0.16 8.13 3.33
CA PRO A 98 0.78 9.44 3.15
C PRO A 98 2.28 9.39 3.36
N ARG A 99 2.95 10.46 2.93
CA ARG A 99 4.38 10.63 3.16
C ARG A 99 4.69 10.51 4.65
N GLY A 100 5.86 9.93 4.94
CA GLY A 100 6.30 9.81 6.34
C GLY A 100 5.59 8.71 7.13
N THR A 101 4.91 7.80 6.45
CA THR A 101 4.24 6.68 7.10
C THR A 101 5.04 5.41 6.87
N TRP A 102 5.46 4.78 7.96
CA TRP A 102 6.11 3.47 7.91
C TRP A 102 5.07 2.43 7.57
N HIS A 103 5.39 1.53 6.64
CA HIS A 103 4.42 0.50 6.24
C HIS A 103 5.08 -0.82 5.88
N ARG A 104 4.35 -1.88 6.16
CA ARG A 104 4.68 -3.24 5.73
C ARG A 104 3.39 -3.99 5.48
N SER A 105 3.46 -5.03 4.67
CA SER A 105 2.26 -5.80 4.36
C SER A 105 2.53 -7.29 4.35
N THR A 106 1.48 -8.04 4.68
CA THR A 106 1.51 -9.51 4.75
C THR A 106 0.30 -10.04 4.00
N SER A 107 0.50 -11.06 3.19
CA SER A 107 -0.59 -11.73 2.50
C SER A 107 -1.09 -12.92 3.30
N GLY A 108 -2.35 -13.30 3.07
CA GLY A 108 -2.85 -14.59 3.49
C GLY A 108 -2.17 -15.72 2.73
N GLU A 109 -2.46 -16.97 3.11
CA GLU A 109 -1.77 -18.14 2.57
C GLU A 109 -1.94 -18.32 1.05
N ASN A 110 -2.96 -17.74 0.46
CA ASN A 110 -3.21 -17.83 -0.98
C ASN A 110 -2.55 -16.70 -1.78
N GLY A 111 -1.78 -15.85 -1.12
CA GLY A 111 -1.12 -14.73 -1.76
C GLY A 111 -2.06 -13.57 -2.02
N SER A 112 -1.55 -12.56 -2.70
CA SER A 112 -2.35 -11.40 -3.08
C SER A 112 -1.68 -10.62 -4.20
N ILE A 113 -2.50 -9.86 -4.93
CA ILE A 113 -2.05 -8.96 -5.98
C ILE A 113 -2.54 -7.57 -5.63
N VAL A 114 -1.61 -6.63 -5.59
CA VAL A 114 -1.87 -5.24 -5.24
C VAL A 114 -1.35 -4.34 -6.34
N ILE A 115 -2.14 -3.34 -6.72
CA ILE A 115 -1.64 -2.25 -7.55
C ILE A 115 -1.43 -1.03 -6.64
N ASN A 116 -0.27 -0.40 -6.79
CA ASN A 116 0.02 0.87 -6.15
C ASN A 116 0.01 1.96 -7.19
N GLN A 117 -0.89 2.94 -7.04
CA GLN A 117 -0.95 4.10 -7.91
C GLN A 117 -0.40 5.28 -7.11
N ALA A 118 0.87 5.55 -7.31
CA ALA A 118 1.61 6.48 -6.49
C ALA A 118 1.65 7.89 -7.09
N ILE A 119 1.81 8.86 -6.20
CA ILE A 119 2.07 10.25 -6.58
C ILE A 119 3.45 10.59 -6.03
N ARG A 120 4.39 10.84 -6.93
CA ARG A 120 5.77 11.21 -6.60
C ARG A 120 5.98 12.68 -6.87
N ASP A 121 6.67 13.36 -5.95
CA ASP A 121 7.05 14.77 -6.16
C ASP A 121 8.42 14.87 -6.86
N ASP A 122 8.88 16.10 -7.07
CA ASP A 122 10.11 16.36 -7.84
C ASP A 122 11.38 15.85 -7.16
N LEU A 123 11.30 15.56 -5.87
CA LEU A 123 12.45 15.11 -5.09
C LEU A 123 12.53 13.59 -4.96
N PHE A 124 11.59 12.86 -5.52
CA PHE A 124 11.55 11.41 -5.37
C PHE A 124 12.86 10.73 -5.77
N ASN A 125 13.42 11.12 -6.90
CA ASN A 125 14.65 10.49 -7.42
C ASN A 125 15.85 10.65 -6.47
N HIS A 126 15.85 11.69 -5.66
CA HIS A 126 16.90 11.92 -4.66
C HIS A 126 16.72 11.06 -3.42
N CYS A 127 15.57 10.39 -3.29
CA CYS A 127 15.20 9.63 -2.10
C CYS A 127 15.05 8.14 -2.36
N LEU A 128 15.41 7.64 -3.54
CA LEU A 128 15.30 6.21 -3.86
C LEU A 128 16.07 5.34 -2.88
N LEU A 129 17.23 5.79 -2.44
CA LEU A 129 18.03 5.03 -1.48
C LEU A 129 17.37 4.96 -0.11
N TYR A 130 16.64 6.00 0.27
CA TYR A 130 15.97 6.03 1.56
C TYR A 130 14.87 5.00 1.66
N THR A 131 14.14 4.76 0.58
CA THR A 131 13.08 3.75 0.61
C THR A 131 13.67 2.36 0.81
N SER A 132 14.81 2.06 0.19
CA SER A 132 15.51 0.80 0.39
C SER A 132 16.12 0.74 1.78
N ASP A 133 16.77 1.83 2.20
CA ASP A 133 17.45 1.88 3.49
C ASP A 133 16.49 1.71 4.64
N ALA A 134 15.30 2.28 4.53
CA ALA A 134 14.27 2.11 5.54
C ALA A 134 13.86 0.64 5.67
N ALA A 135 13.87 -0.10 4.58
CA ALA A 135 13.59 -1.52 4.60
C ALA A 135 14.77 -2.34 5.14
N ASP A 136 15.98 -1.87 4.90
CA ASP A 136 17.20 -2.58 5.30
C ASP A 136 17.58 -2.30 6.76
N GLU A 137 17.13 -1.20 7.25
CA GLU A 137 17.40 -0.77 8.62
C GLU A 137 16.48 -1.45 9.64
#